data_029ef574be60ea2234a77b6dbba41f3f
#
_entry.id   029ef574be60ea2234a77b6dbba41f3f
#
_cell.length_a   1.000
_cell.length_b   1.000
_cell.length_c   1.000
_cell.angle_alpha   90.00
_cell.angle_beta   90.00
_cell.angle_gamma   90.00
#
_symmetry.space_group_name_H-M   'P 1'
#
loop_
_entity.id
_entity.type
_entity.pdbx_description
1 polymer ?
#
loop_
_entity_poly.entity_id
_entity_poly.type
_entity_poly.pdbx_seq_one_letter_code
_entity_poly.pdbx_strand_id
1 'polypeptide(L)'
;MTAIGSDVWLGIDLGTQGVRVVVAASDGSLLGAGSCPLTSHREGDRHEQHPEQWWRAVRTAIGRAHAAGADLRRVQGVAVDATSGTITMLDRSGLCVTPALMYDDGRAAAETDQVNAAGERQWAKAGYQRMQRSWALPKLRWLLNHYPHAAEDGWRVAHQNDAINSKLVGHEVPTDTSNALKTGADAAQVTWPERVLDALEIPRAMLPDLVLPGTVIGQVCAAAAAETGLTEGTAVVAGTTDGCAAQLGSGATAVGSWNSVMGTTLVLKGVTKDLVRDPHGVVYSHRSPSGHWLPGGASSVGAGLVAREFADADLDMLTREAGALLPTDLLRYPLVSPGERFPFIAPDARAFGSREPATRAESFAALLQGAAYVERLCFDYVDLLGAPTDGAIVLTGGATRNPLWNQLRADVLQRPVSLPRNTQPALGMAVLAASSRAPLDSVAAAMVQLDRTLEPRRSAKNPHEEGYLRLLDLLVQRGWLPGVVATHARERTAP
;
A
#
# COMPACT_ATOMS: atom_id res chain seq x y z
N MET A 1 4.42 1.00 34.56
CA MET A 1 4.83 0.26 33.36
C MET A 1 4.13 -1.08 33.42
N THR A 2 2.99 -1.23 32.78
CA THR A 2 2.27 -2.50 32.65
C THR A 2 3.09 -3.41 31.71
N ALA A 3 3.29 -4.64 32.11
CA ALA A 3 4.06 -5.64 31.35
C ALA A 3 3.47 -5.82 29.94
N ILE A 4 4.18 -5.41 28.92
CA ILE A 4 3.82 -5.51 27.50
C ILE A 4 3.74 -6.99 27.02
N GLY A 5 4.05 -7.98 27.89
CA GLY A 5 4.35 -9.35 27.49
C GLY A 5 3.21 -10.35 27.34
N SER A 6 1.95 -10.01 27.58
CA SER A 6 0.85 -11.00 27.57
C SER A 6 -0.29 -10.72 26.61
N ASP A 7 -0.42 -9.53 26.06
CA ASP A 7 -1.52 -9.14 25.18
C ASP A 7 -1.35 -9.71 23.77
N VAL A 8 -2.47 -10.05 23.14
CA VAL A 8 -2.54 -10.69 21.83
C VAL A 8 -3.40 -9.83 20.90
N TRP A 9 -2.96 -9.67 19.66
CA TRP A 9 -3.57 -8.79 18.68
C TRP A 9 -3.84 -9.55 17.39
N LEU A 10 -4.97 -9.24 16.76
CA LEU A 10 -5.37 -9.88 15.52
C LEU A 10 -5.38 -8.84 14.39
N GLY A 11 -4.64 -9.10 13.33
CA GLY A 11 -4.64 -8.32 12.11
C GLY A 11 -5.25 -9.10 10.95
N ILE A 12 -6.05 -8.41 10.13
CA ILE A 12 -6.71 -8.95 8.95
C ILE A 12 -6.30 -8.13 7.74
N ASP A 13 -5.68 -8.78 6.75
CA ASP A 13 -5.40 -8.24 5.42
C ASP A 13 -6.47 -8.77 4.44
N LEU A 14 -7.37 -7.89 4.01
CA LEU A 14 -8.42 -8.18 3.06
C LEU A 14 -8.00 -7.72 1.66
N GLY A 15 -7.14 -8.51 1.02
CA GLY A 15 -6.63 -8.24 -0.32
C GLY A 15 -7.56 -8.71 -1.44
N THR A 16 -7.17 -8.44 -2.68
CA THR A 16 -7.94 -8.80 -3.89
C THR A 16 -8.06 -10.32 -4.09
N GLN A 17 -6.98 -11.06 -3.81
CA GLN A 17 -6.91 -12.51 -4.09
C GLN A 17 -7.27 -13.37 -2.88
N GLY A 18 -7.41 -12.77 -1.71
CA GLY A 18 -7.69 -13.52 -0.49
C GLY A 18 -7.55 -12.70 0.77
N VAL A 19 -8.05 -13.26 1.84
CA VAL A 19 -7.91 -12.78 3.21
C VAL A 19 -6.72 -13.47 3.86
N ARG A 20 -5.91 -12.72 4.59
CA ARG A 20 -4.86 -13.23 5.48
C ARG A 20 -5.09 -12.71 6.88
N VAL A 21 -4.88 -13.58 7.84
CA VAL A 21 -5.02 -13.27 9.27
C VAL A 21 -3.73 -13.62 9.97
N VAL A 22 -3.30 -12.73 10.86
CA VAL A 22 -2.18 -12.96 11.77
C VAL A 22 -2.67 -12.69 13.19
N VAL A 23 -2.34 -13.61 14.10
CA VAL A 23 -2.48 -13.42 15.55
C VAL A 23 -1.08 -13.31 16.13
N ALA A 24 -0.77 -12.17 16.73
CA ALA A 24 0.57 -11.84 17.23
C ALA A 24 0.53 -11.40 18.70
N ALA A 25 1.55 -11.78 19.46
CA ALA A 25 1.79 -11.25 20.79
C ALA A 25 2.41 -9.84 20.71
N SER A 26 2.39 -9.11 21.82
CA SER A 26 2.96 -7.75 21.92
C SER A 26 4.49 -7.68 21.71
N ASP A 27 5.18 -8.82 21.70
CA ASP A 27 6.60 -8.92 21.34
C ASP A 27 6.85 -9.26 19.87
N GLY A 28 5.76 -9.35 19.06
CA GLY A 28 5.81 -9.70 17.65
C GLY A 28 5.86 -11.20 17.35
N SER A 29 5.83 -12.06 18.35
CA SER A 29 5.75 -13.51 18.16
C SER A 29 4.42 -13.87 17.48
N LEU A 30 4.49 -14.61 16.37
CA LEU A 30 3.31 -15.11 15.69
C LEU A 30 2.76 -16.34 16.43
N LEU A 31 1.52 -16.23 16.90
CA LEU A 31 0.83 -17.28 17.64
C LEU A 31 -0.04 -18.16 16.71
N GLY A 32 -0.39 -17.65 15.54
CA GLY A 32 -1.11 -18.35 14.51
C GLY A 32 -1.36 -17.47 13.30
N ALA A 33 -1.54 -18.11 12.16
CA ALA A 33 -1.88 -17.44 10.91
C ALA A 33 -2.86 -18.29 10.10
N GLY A 34 -3.68 -17.61 9.30
CA GLY A 34 -4.63 -18.29 8.42
C GLY A 34 -4.89 -17.46 7.16
N SER A 35 -5.36 -18.13 6.12
CA SER A 35 -5.73 -17.45 4.88
C SER A 35 -6.90 -18.11 4.21
N CYS A 36 -7.64 -17.36 3.39
CA CYS A 36 -8.72 -17.90 2.57
C CYS A 36 -8.72 -17.16 1.21
N PRO A 37 -8.76 -17.86 0.08
CA PRO A 37 -8.82 -17.22 -1.22
C PRO A 37 -10.16 -16.52 -1.46
N LEU A 38 -10.13 -15.49 -2.31
CA LEU A 38 -11.30 -14.78 -2.84
C LEU A 38 -11.34 -14.93 -4.37
N THR A 39 -12.53 -14.82 -4.91
CA THR A 39 -12.76 -14.84 -6.35
C THR A 39 -13.23 -13.48 -6.84
N SER A 40 -12.78 -13.09 -8.03
CA SER A 40 -13.17 -11.86 -8.71
C SER A 40 -13.80 -12.17 -10.04
N HIS A 41 -14.72 -11.31 -10.46
CA HIS A 41 -15.22 -11.26 -11.83
C HIS A 41 -14.57 -10.08 -12.57
N ARG A 42 -14.01 -10.35 -13.76
CA ARG A 42 -13.38 -9.32 -14.61
C ARG A 42 -13.97 -9.39 -16.02
N GLU A 43 -14.38 -8.23 -16.54
CA GLU A 43 -14.90 -8.08 -17.88
C GLU A 43 -14.53 -6.67 -18.40
N GLY A 44 -13.59 -6.59 -19.33
CA GLY A 44 -13.07 -5.31 -19.80
C GLY A 44 -12.48 -4.47 -18.66
N ASP A 45 -13.02 -3.25 -18.50
CA ASP A 45 -12.64 -2.32 -17.44
C ASP A 45 -13.33 -2.62 -16.08
N ARG A 46 -14.23 -3.60 -16.04
CA ARG A 46 -14.95 -3.99 -14.84
C ARG A 46 -14.18 -5.00 -14.02
N HIS A 47 -14.13 -4.77 -12.71
CA HIS A 47 -13.58 -5.71 -11.74
C HIS A 47 -14.44 -5.71 -10.50
N GLU A 48 -15.12 -6.81 -10.24
CA GLU A 48 -16.11 -6.95 -9.16
C GLU A 48 -15.81 -8.13 -8.24
N GLN A 49 -16.28 -8.00 -7.01
CA GLN A 49 -16.41 -9.11 -6.06
C GLN A 49 -17.80 -9.10 -5.42
N HIS A 50 -18.26 -10.27 -4.99
CA HIS A 50 -19.45 -10.37 -4.14
C HIS A 50 -19.05 -10.14 -2.67
N PRO A 51 -19.53 -9.08 -2.00
CA PRO A 51 -19.07 -8.73 -0.64
C PRO A 51 -19.33 -9.83 0.41
N GLU A 52 -20.36 -10.66 0.23
CA GLU A 52 -20.68 -11.75 1.15
C GLU A 52 -19.55 -12.78 1.29
N GLN A 53 -18.73 -12.95 0.24
CA GLN A 53 -17.57 -13.84 0.32
C GLN A 53 -16.51 -13.32 1.31
N TRP A 54 -16.41 -12.00 1.52
CA TRP A 54 -15.41 -11.41 2.39
C TRP A 54 -15.58 -11.86 3.84
N TRP A 55 -16.79 -11.74 4.39
CA TRP A 55 -17.06 -12.18 5.76
C TRP A 55 -16.82 -13.68 5.93
N ARG A 56 -17.26 -14.50 4.99
CA ARG A 56 -17.01 -15.95 4.99
C ARG A 56 -15.52 -16.26 4.97
N ALA A 57 -14.75 -15.55 4.14
CA ALA A 57 -13.30 -15.75 4.04
C ALA A 57 -12.57 -15.28 5.31
N VAL A 58 -13.00 -14.16 5.91
CA VAL A 58 -12.46 -13.67 7.20
C VAL A 58 -12.67 -14.72 8.30
N ARG A 59 -13.88 -15.24 8.47
CA ARG A 59 -14.18 -16.30 9.45
C ARG A 59 -13.32 -17.54 9.21
N THR A 60 -13.21 -17.97 7.97
CA THR A 60 -12.38 -19.13 7.59
C THR A 60 -10.91 -18.89 7.93
N ALA A 61 -10.38 -17.70 7.62
CA ALA A 61 -8.98 -17.37 7.90
C ALA A 61 -8.71 -17.28 9.42
N ILE A 62 -9.63 -16.72 10.21
CA ILE A 62 -9.55 -16.68 11.68
C ILE A 62 -9.58 -18.12 12.24
N GLY A 63 -10.50 -18.98 11.77
CA GLY A 63 -10.57 -20.37 12.19
C GLY A 63 -9.29 -21.15 11.87
N ARG A 64 -8.64 -20.88 10.73
CA ARG A 64 -7.32 -21.46 10.39
C ARG A 64 -6.21 -20.95 11.29
N ALA A 65 -6.20 -19.68 11.66
CA ALA A 65 -5.24 -19.15 12.63
C ALA A 65 -5.41 -19.80 14.01
N HIS A 66 -6.65 -20.04 14.43
CA HIS A 66 -6.96 -20.79 15.65
C HIS A 66 -6.45 -22.23 15.57
N ALA A 67 -6.74 -22.94 14.49
CA ALA A 67 -6.27 -24.30 14.27
C ALA A 67 -4.74 -24.40 14.20
N ALA A 68 -4.04 -23.31 13.83
CA ALA A 68 -2.60 -23.21 13.85
C ALA A 68 -2.01 -22.90 15.24
N GLY A 69 -2.85 -22.80 16.29
CA GLY A 69 -2.43 -22.66 17.69
C GLY A 69 -2.81 -21.37 18.39
N ALA A 70 -3.39 -20.38 17.70
CA ALA A 70 -3.79 -19.13 18.34
C ALA A 70 -4.96 -19.31 19.30
N ASP A 71 -4.83 -18.85 20.55
CA ASP A 71 -5.98 -18.73 21.48
C ASP A 71 -6.69 -17.40 21.25
N LEU A 72 -7.80 -17.45 20.52
CA LEU A 72 -8.58 -16.27 20.12
C LEU A 72 -9.23 -15.56 21.32
N ARG A 73 -9.41 -16.24 22.46
CA ARG A 73 -9.96 -15.65 23.70
C ARG A 73 -9.02 -14.63 24.33
N ARG A 74 -7.74 -14.67 23.98
CA ARG A 74 -6.72 -13.72 24.46
C ARG A 74 -6.61 -12.46 23.62
N VAL A 75 -7.28 -12.40 22.46
CA VAL A 75 -7.20 -11.25 21.54
C VAL A 75 -7.84 -10.03 22.20
N GLN A 76 -7.05 -8.95 22.30
CA GLN A 76 -7.45 -7.70 22.93
C GLN A 76 -8.00 -6.68 21.94
N GLY A 77 -7.65 -6.82 20.66
CA GLY A 77 -8.13 -5.96 19.59
C GLY A 77 -7.89 -6.55 18.22
N VAL A 78 -8.73 -6.13 17.28
CA VAL A 78 -8.68 -6.50 15.87
C VAL A 78 -8.71 -5.27 14.99
N ALA A 79 -7.90 -5.25 13.90
CA ALA A 79 -7.97 -4.24 12.86
C ALA A 79 -7.93 -4.92 11.48
N VAL A 80 -8.57 -4.27 10.49
CA VAL A 80 -8.75 -4.80 9.14
C VAL A 80 -8.23 -3.79 8.13
N ASP A 81 -7.25 -4.14 7.31
CA ASP A 81 -6.95 -3.37 6.11
C ASP A 81 -7.72 -3.90 4.90
N ALA A 82 -7.78 -3.06 3.88
CA ALA A 82 -8.40 -3.43 2.62
C ALA A 82 -7.79 -2.71 1.44
N THR A 83 -8.17 -3.14 0.23
CA THR A 83 -7.72 -2.51 -1.02
C THR A 83 -8.26 -1.09 -1.16
N SER A 84 -7.35 -0.13 -1.35
CA SER A 84 -7.67 1.29 -1.39
C SER A 84 -8.58 1.68 -2.55
N GLY A 85 -9.80 2.10 -2.24
CA GLY A 85 -10.79 2.55 -3.20
C GLY A 85 -11.77 1.48 -3.67
N THR A 86 -11.78 0.30 -3.06
CA THR A 86 -12.85 -0.69 -3.22
C THR A 86 -14.07 -0.26 -2.42
N ILE A 87 -15.24 -0.17 -3.05
CA ILE A 87 -16.50 0.24 -2.44
C ILE A 87 -17.67 -0.66 -2.83
N THR A 88 -18.67 -0.72 -1.97
CA THR A 88 -20.00 -1.30 -2.20
C THR A 88 -21.07 -0.42 -1.54
N MET A 89 -22.34 -0.70 -1.77
CA MET A 89 -23.43 -0.03 -1.09
C MET A 89 -24.09 -0.97 -0.08
N LEU A 90 -24.42 -0.43 1.09
CA LEU A 90 -25.18 -1.12 2.14
C LEU A 90 -26.59 -0.53 2.21
N ASP A 91 -27.59 -1.38 2.44
CA ASP A 91 -28.93 -0.94 2.82
C ASP A 91 -29.00 -0.56 4.32
N ARG A 92 -30.19 -0.15 4.78
CA ARG A 92 -30.45 0.21 6.19
C ARG A 92 -30.23 -0.95 7.17
N SER A 93 -30.26 -2.18 6.70
CA SER A 93 -29.99 -3.37 7.52
C SER A 93 -28.50 -3.73 7.60
N GLY A 94 -27.63 -3.03 6.85
CA GLY A 94 -26.21 -3.31 6.73
C GLY A 94 -25.86 -4.45 5.77
N LEU A 95 -26.83 -4.86 4.91
CA LEU A 95 -26.56 -5.83 3.85
C LEU A 95 -25.97 -5.13 2.62
N CYS A 96 -24.99 -5.75 2.00
CA CYS A 96 -24.44 -5.29 0.72
C CYS A 96 -25.48 -5.52 -0.40
N VAL A 97 -25.89 -4.43 -1.06
CA VAL A 97 -26.94 -4.44 -2.08
C VAL A 97 -26.40 -4.26 -3.50
N THR A 98 -25.08 -4.05 -3.63
CA THR A 98 -24.40 -4.01 -4.92
C THR A 98 -23.18 -4.95 -4.92
N PRO A 99 -22.71 -5.41 -6.09
CA PRO A 99 -21.35 -5.90 -6.20
C PRO A 99 -20.36 -4.86 -5.71
N ALA A 100 -19.24 -5.31 -5.15
CA ALA A 100 -18.15 -4.41 -4.81
C ALA A 100 -17.38 -4.03 -6.07
N LEU A 101 -17.18 -2.73 -6.30
CA LEU A 101 -16.34 -2.21 -7.36
C LEU A 101 -14.90 -2.16 -6.84
N MET A 102 -14.03 -3.02 -7.38
CA MET A 102 -12.68 -3.22 -6.87
C MET A 102 -11.78 -2.00 -7.14
N TYR A 103 -10.64 -1.95 -6.48
CA TYR A 103 -9.70 -0.81 -6.48
C TYR A 103 -9.20 -0.38 -7.87
N ASP A 104 -9.17 -1.28 -8.83
CA ASP A 104 -8.73 -1.08 -10.21
C ASP A 104 -9.89 -1.11 -11.23
N ASP A 105 -11.14 -1.15 -10.77
CA ASP A 105 -12.32 -1.03 -11.63
C ASP A 105 -12.34 0.35 -12.30
N GLY A 106 -12.35 0.35 -13.62
CA GLY A 106 -12.20 1.56 -14.43
C GLY A 106 -13.47 2.06 -15.10
N ARG A 107 -14.65 1.48 -14.77
CA ARG A 107 -15.93 1.79 -15.44
C ARG A 107 -16.41 3.23 -15.28
N ALA A 108 -16.00 3.93 -14.23
CA ALA A 108 -16.42 5.29 -13.92
C ALA A 108 -15.62 6.38 -14.70
N ALA A 109 -15.21 6.09 -15.94
CA ALA A 109 -14.42 7.02 -16.73
C ALA A 109 -15.19 8.33 -17.03
N ALA A 110 -16.49 8.23 -17.34
CA ALA A 110 -17.34 9.39 -17.63
C ALA A 110 -17.55 10.31 -16.42
N GLU A 111 -17.67 9.73 -15.22
CA GLU A 111 -17.85 10.47 -13.96
C GLU A 111 -16.57 11.14 -13.48
N THR A 112 -15.41 10.67 -13.93
CA THR A 112 -14.10 11.16 -13.47
C THR A 112 -13.88 12.63 -13.78
N ASP A 113 -14.27 13.10 -14.95
CA ASP A 113 -14.10 14.50 -15.34
C ASP A 113 -15.03 15.42 -14.53
N GLN A 114 -16.27 15.00 -14.28
CA GLN A 114 -17.21 15.71 -13.41
C GLN A 114 -16.65 15.82 -11.99
N VAL A 115 -16.15 14.71 -11.42
CA VAL A 115 -15.55 14.69 -10.08
C VAL A 115 -14.32 15.61 -9.99
N ASN A 116 -13.46 15.60 -11.00
CA ASN A 116 -12.28 16.44 -11.01
C ASN A 116 -12.63 17.92 -11.17
N ALA A 117 -13.61 18.26 -11.97
CA ALA A 117 -14.09 19.64 -12.11
C ALA A 117 -14.71 20.18 -10.80
N ALA A 118 -15.53 19.37 -10.12
CA ALA A 118 -16.14 19.73 -8.84
C ALA A 118 -15.12 19.92 -7.71
N GLY A 119 -14.04 19.18 -7.72
CA GLY A 119 -13.08 19.08 -6.61
C GLY A 119 -11.70 19.66 -6.88
N GLU A 120 -11.42 20.34 -7.98
CA GLU A 120 -10.07 20.76 -8.42
C GLU A 120 -9.26 21.41 -7.29
N ARG A 121 -9.82 22.42 -6.61
CA ARG A 121 -9.14 23.10 -5.50
C ARG A 121 -8.98 22.22 -4.27
N GLN A 122 -9.93 21.33 -4.03
CA GLN A 122 -9.90 20.41 -2.88
C GLN A 122 -8.83 19.34 -3.08
N TRP A 123 -8.71 18.79 -4.29
CA TRP A 123 -7.69 17.78 -4.59
C TRP A 123 -6.27 18.33 -4.49
N ALA A 124 -6.04 19.54 -5.02
CA ALA A 124 -4.76 20.23 -4.88
C ALA A 124 -4.41 20.50 -3.41
N LYS A 125 -5.39 20.93 -2.58
CA LYS A 125 -5.22 21.13 -1.13
C LYS A 125 -4.88 19.81 -0.43
N ALA A 126 -5.51 18.70 -0.83
CA ALA A 126 -5.31 17.38 -0.26
C ALA A 126 -3.98 16.72 -0.70
N GLY A 127 -3.21 17.34 -1.60
CA GLY A 127 -1.88 16.92 -2.02
C GLY A 127 -1.84 16.00 -3.25
N TYR A 128 -3.00 15.74 -3.88
CA TYR A 128 -3.09 15.06 -5.18
C TYR A 128 -3.86 15.92 -6.17
N GLN A 129 -3.45 15.96 -7.44
CA GLN A 129 -3.99 16.94 -8.40
C GLN A 129 -5.33 16.51 -9.00
N ARG A 130 -5.53 15.21 -9.18
CA ARG A 130 -6.71 14.63 -9.84
C ARG A 130 -7.03 13.26 -9.27
N MET A 131 -8.32 12.92 -9.24
CA MET A 131 -8.78 11.56 -9.03
C MET A 131 -8.73 10.78 -10.34
N GLN A 132 -8.40 9.50 -10.22
CA GLN A 132 -8.39 8.56 -11.34
C GLN A 132 -9.74 7.85 -11.45
N ARG A 133 -10.08 7.33 -12.64
CA ARG A 133 -11.34 6.61 -12.91
C ARG A 133 -11.57 5.40 -11.98
N SER A 134 -10.50 4.83 -11.46
CA SER A 134 -10.55 3.71 -10.51
C SER A 134 -10.68 4.14 -9.05
N TRP A 135 -10.69 5.44 -8.73
CA TRP A 135 -10.88 5.92 -7.37
C TRP A 135 -12.34 5.80 -6.94
N ALA A 136 -12.57 5.79 -5.64
CA ALA A 136 -13.87 5.49 -5.08
C ALA A 136 -14.93 6.56 -5.37
N LEU A 137 -14.59 7.87 -5.38
CA LEU A 137 -15.58 8.92 -5.61
C LEU A 137 -16.16 8.90 -7.03
N PRO A 138 -15.39 8.76 -8.12
CA PRO A 138 -15.96 8.51 -9.45
C PRO A 138 -16.85 7.26 -9.48
N LYS A 139 -16.44 6.17 -8.83
CA LYS A 139 -17.26 4.94 -8.77
C LYS A 139 -18.54 5.13 -7.96
N LEU A 140 -18.50 5.90 -6.86
CA LEU A 140 -19.70 6.26 -6.14
C LEU A 140 -20.68 7.06 -7.01
N ARG A 141 -20.17 8.06 -7.76
CA ARG A 141 -21.03 8.82 -8.68
C ARG A 141 -21.63 7.90 -9.78
N TRP A 142 -20.82 6.95 -10.30
CA TRP A 142 -21.30 5.93 -11.23
C TRP A 142 -22.42 5.08 -10.60
N LEU A 143 -22.26 4.61 -9.36
CA LEU A 143 -23.28 3.85 -8.64
C LEU A 143 -24.58 4.62 -8.53
N LEU A 144 -24.53 5.92 -8.15
CA LEU A 144 -25.72 6.76 -8.03
C LEU A 144 -26.44 6.98 -9.37
N ASN A 145 -25.69 7.05 -10.47
CA ASN A 145 -26.29 7.12 -11.82
C ASN A 145 -27.04 5.81 -12.19
N HIS A 146 -26.54 4.67 -11.70
CA HIS A 146 -27.14 3.35 -12.00
C HIS A 146 -28.22 2.92 -11.01
N TYR A 147 -28.18 3.46 -9.79
CA TYR A 147 -29.14 3.22 -8.73
C TYR A 147 -29.72 4.55 -8.22
N PRO A 148 -30.57 5.24 -9.02
CA PRO A 148 -31.01 6.61 -8.73
C PRO A 148 -31.84 6.70 -7.43
N HIS A 149 -32.45 5.62 -6.98
CA HIS A 149 -33.22 5.56 -5.74
C HIS A 149 -32.38 5.25 -4.48
N ALA A 150 -31.07 5.01 -4.64
CA ALA A 150 -30.20 4.58 -3.55
C ALA A 150 -30.26 5.51 -2.32
N ALA A 151 -30.31 6.84 -2.53
CA ALA A 151 -30.41 7.81 -1.45
C ALA A 151 -31.77 7.78 -0.75
N GLU A 152 -32.87 7.66 -1.49
CA GLU A 152 -34.24 7.57 -0.97
C GLU A 152 -34.45 6.27 -0.19
N ASP A 153 -33.86 5.16 -0.67
CA ASP A 153 -33.86 3.86 -0.01
C ASP A 153 -32.95 3.83 1.22
N GLY A 154 -32.17 4.90 1.45
CA GLY A 154 -31.26 5.05 2.58
C GLY A 154 -30.03 4.17 2.48
N TRP A 155 -29.57 3.90 1.23
CA TRP A 155 -28.33 3.19 1.02
C TRP A 155 -27.12 4.05 1.42
N ARG A 156 -26.05 3.40 1.84
CA ARG A 156 -24.79 4.03 2.24
C ARG A 156 -23.61 3.38 1.58
N VAL A 157 -22.57 4.18 1.30
CA VAL A 157 -21.32 3.64 0.82
C VAL A 157 -20.57 2.98 1.97
N ALA A 158 -19.95 1.83 1.69
CA ALA A 158 -18.99 1.18 2.56
C ALA A 158 -17.69 0.89 1.77
N HIS A 159 -16.57 1.20 2.37
CA HIS A 159 -15.29 0.67 1.92
C HIS A 159 -15.20 -0.81 2.29
N GLN A 160 -14.29 -1.52 1.67
CA GLN A 160 -14.19 -2.98 1.85
C GLN A 160 -13.98 -3.39 3.32
N ASN A 161 -13.14 -2.64 4.06
CA ASN A 161 -12.93 -2.87 5.50
C ASN A 161 -14.13 -2.48 6.35
N ASP A 162 -14.91 -1.45 5.97
CA ASP A 162 -16.10 -1.02 6.72
C ASP A 162 -17.16 -2.11 6.74
N ALA A 163 -17.33 -2.82 5.61
CA ALA A 163 -18.24 -3.96 5.52
C ALA A 163 -17.87 -5.08 6.51
N ILE A 164 -16.59 -5.33 6.74
CA ILE A 164 -16.11 -6.30 7.73
C ILE A 164 -16.22 -5.76 9.14
N ASN A 165 -15.84 -4.52 9.37
CA ASN A 165 -15.95 -3.87 10.68
C ASN A 165 -17.40 -3.82 11.17
N SER A 166 -18.35 -3.51 10.28
CA SER A 166 -19.79 -3.53 10.59
C SER A 166 -20.27 -4.94 10.99
N LYS A 167 -19.75 -5.99 10.36
CA LYS A 167 -20.05 -7.38 10.75
C LYS A 167 -19.45 -7.73 12.11
N LEU A 168 -18.24 -7.27 12.40
CA LEU A 168 -17.58 -7.48 13.70
C LEU A 168 -18.35 -6.76 14.84
N VAL A 169 -18.79 -5.53 14.60
CA VAL A 169 -19.44 -4.69 15.63
C VAL A 169 -20.97 -4.94 15.73
N GLY A 170 -21.58 -5.39 14.63
CA GLY A 170 -23.04 -5.67 14.59
C GLY A 170 -23.90 -4.47 14.22
N HIS A 171 -23.29 -3.34 13.89
CA HIS A 171 -23.96 -2.13 13.42
C HIS A 171 -23.03 -1.30 12.53
N GLU A 172 -23.53 -0.21 11.97
CA GLU A 172 -22.76 0.74 11.18
C GLU A 172 -21.60 1.32 12.00
N VAL A 173 -20.45 1.47 11.34
CA VAL A 173 -19.21 2.02 11.92
C VAL A 173 -18.69 3.21 11.12
N PRO A 174 -17.93 4.12 11.72
CA PRO A 174 -17.19 5.14 10.97
C PRO A 174 -16.11 4.50 10.10
N THR A 175 -15.75 5.18 9.02
CA THR A 175 -14.64 4.78 8.13
C THR A 175 -13.34 5.50 8.49
N ASP A 176 -12.20 4.88 8.20
CA ASP A 176 -10.91 5.54 8.39
C ASP A 176 -10.54 6.47 7.22
N THR A 177 -9.78 7.52 7.53
CA THR A 177 -9.36 8.53 6.55
C THR A 177 -8.47 7.97 5.43
N SER A 178 -7.84 6.81 5.60
CA SER A 178 -6.98 6.19 4.59
C SER A 178 -7.82 5.51 3.50
N ASN A 179 -8.83 4.73 3.86
CA ASN A 179 -9.77 4.13 2.91
C ASN A 179 -10.66 5.22 2.28
N ALA A 180 -11.09 6.21 3.06
CA ALA A 180 -11.91 7.32 2.59
C ALA A 180 -11.17 8.33 1.69
N LEU A 181 -9.83 8.32 1.61
CA LEU A 181 -9.05 9.24 0.79
C LEU A 181 -9.52 9.25 -0.66
N LYS A 182 -9.68 8.09 -1.28
CA LYS A 182 -10.11 7.97 -2.68
C LYS A 182 -11.62 8.26 -2.89
N THR A 183 -12.36 8.42 -1.80
CA THR A 183 -13.74 8.93 -1.79
C THR A 183 -13.78 10.45 -1.58
N GLY A 184 -12.60 11.09 -1.43
CA GLY A 184 -12.45 12.53 -1.36
C GLY A 184 -12.40 13.10 0.05
N ALA A 185 -12.26 12.29 1.09
CA ALA A 185 -12.12 12.77 2.45
C ALA A 185 -10.92 13.74 2.60
N ASP A 186 -11.11 14.83 3.31
CA ASP A 186 -10.04 15.71 3.77
C ASP A 186 -9.37 15.08 5.00
N ALA A 187 -8.29 14.34 4.77
CA ALA A 187 -7.57 13.64 5.82
C ALA A 187 -6.88 14.60 6.82
N ALA A 188 -6.66 15.86 6.46
CA ALA A 188 -6.09 16.86 7.35
C ALA A 188 -7.11 17.37 8.38
N GLN A 189 -8.36 17.54 7.95
CA GLN A 189 -9.45 18.04 8.78
C GLN A 189 -10.33 16.90 9.35
N VAL A 190 -10.17 15.67 8.85
CA VAL A 190 -11.04 14.51 9.16
C VAL A 190 -12.50 14.85 8.85
N THR A 191 -12.74 15.42 7.67
CA THR A 191 -14.07 15.86 7.23
C THR A 191 -14.32 15.48 5.77
N TRP A 192 -15.60 15.37 5.41
CA TRP A 192 -16.01 15.27 4.01
C TRP A 192 -16.06 16.67 3.38
N PRO A 193 -15.69 16.82 2.09
CA PRO A 193 -15.72 18.09 1.38
C PRO A 193 -17.15 18.45 0.94
N GLU A 194 -18.00 18.95 1.83
CA GLU A 194 -19.44 19.17 1.60
C GLU A 194 -19.73 19.89 0.27
N ARG A 195 -19.00 20.96 -0.04
CA ARG A 195 -19.18 21.70 -1.31
C ARG A 195 -18.97 20.83 -2.56
N VAL A 196 -18.05 19.87 -2.49
CA VAL A 196 -17.81 18.94 -3.60
C VAL A 196 -18.93 17.91 -3.66
N LEU A 197 -19.36 17.41 -2.50
CA LEU A 197 -20.50 16.48 -2.43
C LEU A 197 -21.78 17.12 -2.96
N ASP A 198 -22.07 18.36 -2.58
CA ASP A 198 -23.23 19.12 -3.08
C ASP A 198 -23.17 19.31 -4.60
N ALA A 199 -22.00 19.69 -5.14
CA ALA A 199 -21.80 19.86 -6.58
C ALA A 199 -21.93 18.54 -7.37
N LEU A 200 -21.70 17.40 -6.71
CA LEU A 200 -21.86 16.06 -7.27
C LEU A 200 -23.23 15.42 -6.92
N GLU A 201 -24.12 16.15 -6.25
CA GLU A 201 -25.41 15.65 -5.78
C GLU A 201 -25.30 14.35 -4.96
N ILE A 202 -24.28 14.28 -4.10
CA ILE A 202 -24.05 13.13 -3.20
C ILE A 202 -24.52 13.53 -1.79
N PRO A 203 -25.65 12.98 -1.29
CA PRO A 203 -26.10 13.30 0.06
C PRO A 203 -25.09 12.88 1.13
N ARG A 204 -24.76 13.81 2.06
CA ARG A 204 -23.84 13.52 3.16
C ARG A 204 -24.24 12.28 3.96
N ALA A 205 -25.53 12.03 4.10
CA ALA A 205 -26.10 10.89 4.82
C ALA A 205 -25.72 9.52 4.20
N MET A 206 -25.26 9.49 2.96
CA MET A 206 -24.78 8.27 2.31
C MET A 206 -23.33 7.92 2.67
N LEU A 207 -22.61 8.83 3.30
CA LEU A 207 -21.20 8.65 3.68
C LEU A 207 -21.09 8.40 5.19
N PRO A 208 -20.29 7.42 5.63
CA PRO A 208 -20.05 7.18 7.05
C PRO A 208 -19.30 8.36 7.70
N ASP A 209 -19.29 8.43 9.01
CA ASP A 209 -18.44 9.36 9.73
C ASP A 209 -16.97 8.98 9.56
N LEU A 210 -16.08 9.98 9.71
CA LEU A 210 -14.65 9.81 9.50
C LEU A 210 -13.90 9.72 10.83
N VAL A 211 -12.94 8.82 10.90
CA VAL A 211 -12.00 8.70 12.02
C VAL A 211 -10.58 8.52 11.49
N LEU A 212 -9.59 8.73 12.35
CA LEU A 212 -8.21 8.35 12.03
C LEU A 212 -8.03 6.83 12.13
N PRO A 213 -7.13 6.22 11.33
CA PRO A 213 -6.68 4.85 11.58
C PRO A 213 -6.22 4.67 13.03
N GLY A 214 -6.48 3.50 13.62
CA GLY A 214 -6.11 3.23 15.02
C GLY A 214 -7.14 3.67 16.07
N THR A 215 -8.23 4.36 15.66
CA THR A 215 -9.34 4.71 16.54
C THR A 215 -10.17 3.47 16.88
N VAL A 216 -10.53 3.26 18.14
CA VAL A 216 -11.50 2.20 18.52
C VAL A 216 -12.89 2.62 18.03
N ILE A 217 -13.49 1.80 17.16
CA ILE A 217 -14.77 2.09 16.48
C ILE A 217 -15.93 1.22 17.00
N GLY A 218 -15.66 0.33 17.91
CA GLY A 218 -16.65 -0.56 18.51
C GLY A 218 -16.01 -1.77 19.18
N GLN A 219 -16.83 -2.76 19.44
CA GLN A 219 -16.42 -4.02 20.05
C GLN A 219 -17.05 -5.18 19.30
N VAL A 220 -16.41 -6.33 19.30
CA VAL A 220 -16.94 -7.56 18.71
C VAL A 220 -18.28 -7.90 19.38
N CYS A 221 -19.33 -7.98 18.57
CA CYS A 221 -20.68 -8.30 19.05
C CYS A 221 -20.86 -9.82 19.28
N ALA A 222 -21.91 -10.20 20.00
CA ALA A 222 -22.21 -11.61 20.30
C ALA A 222 -22.32 -12.49 19.04
N ALA A 223 -22.93 -11.99 17.96
CA ALA A 223 -23.05 -12.73 16.70
C ALA A 223 -21.67 -12.98 16.06
N ALA A 224 -20.82 -11.94 15.96
CA ALA A 224 -19.48 -12.08 15.43
C ALA A 224 -18.59 -12.98 16.31
N ALA A 225 -18.73 -12.89 17.64
CA ALA A 225 -18.03 -13.75 18.58
C ALA A 225 -18.36 -15.24 18.34
N ALA A 226 -19.65 -15.54 18.19
CA ALA A 226 -20.12 -16.91 17.91
C ALA A 226 -19.59 -17.44 16.56
N GLU A 227 -19.45 -16.58 15.55
CA GLU A 227 -19.00 -16.96 14.20
C GLU A 227 -17.48 -17.04 14.04
N THR A 228 -16.72 -16.28 14.82
CA THR A 228 -15.25 -16.14 14.68
C THR A 228 -14.46 -16.84 15.79
N GLY A 229 -15.09 -17.10 16.95
CA GLY A 229 -14.39 -17.57 18.15
C GLY A 229 -13.65 -16.47 18.92
N LEU A 230 -13.73 -15.21 18.49
CA LEU A 230 -13.25 -14.05 19.27
C LEU A 230 -14.13 -13.87 20.52
N THR A 231 -13.60 -13.23 21.54
CA THR A 231 -14.38 -12.87 22.73
C THR A 231 -15.29 -11.68 22.40
N GLU A 232 -16.56 -11.76 22.79
CA GLU A 232 -17.47 -10.60 22.79
C GLU A 232 -16.84 -9.47 23.63
N GLY A 233 -16.92 -8.23 23.12
CA GLY A 233 -16.28 -7.08 23.77
C GLY A 233 -14.81 -6.84 23.35
N THR A 234 -14.20 -7.70 22.54
CA THR A 234 -12.87 -7.43 21.93
C THR A 234 -12.93 -6.12 21.14
N ALA A 235 -11.97 -5.22 21.32
CA ALA A 235 -11.95 -3.94 20.63
C ALA A 235 -11.81 -4.12 19.11
N VAL A 236 -12.65 -3.42 18.34
CA VAL A 236 -12.53 -3.28 16.87
C VAL A 236 -11.92 -1.91 16.59
N VAL A 237 -10.81 -1.90 15.88
CA VAL A 237 -10.00 -0.71 15.63
C VAL A 237 -10.10 -0.34 14.16
N ALA A 238 -10.34 0.94 13.87
CA ALA A 238 -10.36 1.47 12.50
C ALA A 238 -9.03 1.15 11.80
N GLY A 239 -9.13 0.49 10.66
CA GLY A 239 -8.00 0.00 9.92
C GLY A 239 -7.34 1.06 9.04
N THR A 240 -6.78 0.61 7.94
CA THR A 240 -6.15 1.46 6.93
C THR A 240 -6.16 0.74 5.57
N THR A 241 -5.49 1.28 4.55
CA THR A 241 -5.32 0.58 3.28
C THR A 241 -4.17 -0.42 3.34
N ASP A 242 -4.18 -1.43 2.46
CA ASP A 242 -3.15 -2.47 2.30
C ASP A 242 -1.72 -1.92 2.23
N GLY A 243 -1.52 -0.83 1.46
CA GLY A 243 -0.21 -0.18 1.35
C GLY A 243 0.24 0.50 2.65
N CYS A 244 -0.69 1.04 3.45
CA CYS A 244 -0.38 1.58 4.78
C CYS A 244 -0.16 0.46 5.80
N ALA A 245 -0.93 -0.63 5.70
CA ALA A 245 -0.74 -1.83 6.51
C ALA A 245 0.66 -2.42 6.30
N ALA A 246 1.10 -2.54 5.05
CA ALA A 246 2.46 -2.96 4.72
C ALA A 246 3.53 -2.02 5.30
N GLN A 247 3.28 -0.71 5.31
CA GLN A 247 4.15 0.28 5.96
C GLN A 247 4.26 0.02 7.47
N LEU A 248 3.13 -0.14 8.16
CA LEU A 248 3.11 -0.42 9.60
C LEU A 248 3.80 -1.76 9.92
N GLY A 249 3.49 -2.80 9.15
CA GLY A 249 4.08 -4.14 9.29
C GLY A 249 5.57 -4.21 8.96
N SER A 250 6.11 -3.22 8.27
CA SER A 250 7.57 -3.12 8.03
C SER A 250 8.34 -2.54 9.23
N GLY A 251 7.65 -1.86 10.17
CA GLY A 251 8.27 -1.13 11.27
C GLY A 251 8.83 0.24 10.91
N ALA A 252 8.72 0.68 9.65
CA ALA A 252 9.16 2.01 9.21
C ALA A 252 8.10 3.07 9.59
N THR A 253 7.93 3.36 10.89
CA THR A 253 6.89 4.25 11.42
C THR A 253 7.40 5.63 11.84
N ALA A 254 8.69 5.79 12.06
CA ALA A 254 9.30 7.07 12.41
C ALA A 254 9.38 8.04 11.23
N VAL A 255 9.32 9.34 11.50
CA VAL A 255 9.50 10.39 10.46
C VAL A 255 10.83 10.21 9.74
N GLY A 256 10.81 10.29 8.42
CA GLY A 256 11.98 10.07 7.54
C GLY A 256 12.22 8.60 7.17
N SER A 257 11.51 7.64 7.79
CA SER A 257 11.62 6.23 7.46
C SER A 257 10.76 5.86 6.26
N TRP A 258 11.21 4.87 5.48
CA TRP A 258 10.58 4.43 4.25
C TRP A 258 10.49 2.91 4.16
N ASN A 259 9.34 2.41 3.72
CA ASN A 259 9.17 1.03 3.26
C ASN A 259 9.25 1.01 1.74
N SER A 260 10.19 0.24 1.20
CA SER A 260 10.33 0.01 -0.23
C SER A 260 9.91 -1.42 -0.57
N VAL A 261 8.70 -1.53 -1.12
CA VAL A 261 8.07 -2.79 -1.49
C VAL A 261 8.42 -3.12 -2.93
N MET A 262 9.30 -4.08 -3.16
CA MET A 262 9.58 -4.60 -4.50
C MET A 262 8.82 -5.91 -4.71
N GLY A 263 7.58 -5.78 -5.15
CA GLY A 263 6.70 -6.88 -5.57
C GLY A 263 6.66 -7.01 -7.08
N THR A 264 5.49 -7.31 -7.66
CA THR A 264 5.29 -7.24 -9.13
C THR A 264 5.68 -5.87 -9.64
N THR A 265 5.32 -4.81 -8.89
CA THR A 265 5.76 -3.43 -9.11
C THR A 265 6.46 -2.89 -7.86
N LEU A 266 7.14 -1.74 -7.99
CA LEU A 266 7.77 -1.03 -6.88
C LEU A 266 6.76 -0.06 -6.26
N VAL A 267 6.60 -0.15 -4.94
CA VAL A 267 5.84 0.84 -4.16
C VAL A 267 6.76 1.43 -3.10
N LEU A 268 6.88 2.74 -3.07
CA LEU A 268 7.60 3.46 -2.03
C LEU A 268 6.59 4.16 -1.13
N LYS A 269 6.70 3.96 0.18
CA LYS A 269 5.85 4.63 1.16
C LYS A 269 6.68 5.04 2.37
N GLY A 270 6.58 6.31 2.76
CA GLY A 270 7.36 6.89 3.86
C GLY A 270 6.51 7.50 4.94
N VAL A 271 7.18 8.11 5.92
CA VAL A 271 6.56 8.87 7.02
C VAL A 271 7.10 10.29 7.03
N THR A 272 6.21 11.28 7.00
CA THR A 272 6.57 12.71 7.04
C THR A 272 5.75 13.45 8.09
N LYS A 273 6.33 14.49 8.69
CA LYS A 273 5.62 15.35 9.62
C LYS A 273 4.56 16.18 8.91
N ASP A 274 4.92 16.71 7.76
CA ASP A 274 4.09 17.60 6.96
C ASP A 274 3.54 16.90 5.72
N LEU A 275 2.40 17.36 5.22
CA LEU A 275 1.78 16.85 4.00
C LEU A 275 2.68 17.16 2.79
N VAL A 276 3.15 16.11 2.12
CA VAL A 276 3.83 16.23 0.84
C VAL A 276 2.82 16.58 -0.25
N ARG A 277 3.08 17.68 -0.95
CA ARG A 277 2.27 18.12 -2.10
C ARG A 277 3.06 17.92 -3.38
N ASP A 278 2.51 17.10 -4.26
CA ASP A 278 3.14 16.80 -5.53
C ASP A 278 2.43 17.54 -6.67
N PRO A 279 3.10 18.49 -7.35
CA PRO A 279 2.51 19.23 -8.46
C PRO A 279 2.15 18.33 -9.65
N HIS A 280 2.76 17.16 -9.76
CA HIS A 280 2.47 16.18 -10.83
C HIS A 280 1.43 15.13 -10.42
N GLY A 281 1.08 15.04 -9.12
CA GLY A 281 0.08 14.11 -8.61
C GLY A 281 0.47 12.64 -8.68
N VAL A 282 1.76 12.31 -8.72
CA VAL A 282 2.26 10.93 -8.70
C VAL A 282 2.47 10.40 -7.28
N VAL A 283 2.65 11.31 -6.30
CA VAL A 283 2.71 11.02 -4.86
C VAL A 283 1.47 11.56 -4.19
N TYR A 284 0.86 10.75 -3.33
CA TYR A 284 -0.22 11.18 -2.45
C TYR A 284 -0.04 10.59 -1.05
N SER A 285 -0.60 11.27 -0.06
CA SER A 285 -0.33 10.99 1.35
C SER A 285 -1.59 10.51 2.07
N HIS A 286 -1.48 9.41 2.80
CA HIS A 286 -2.48 8.99 3.78
C HIS A 286 -2.16 9.59 5.16
N ARG A 287 -3.10 9.49 6.10
CA ARG A 287 -2.88 9.90 7.49
C ARG A 287 -2.48 8.71 8.33
N SER A 288 -1.41 8.87 9.12
CA SER A 288 -0.98 7.87 10.10
C SER A 288 -1.81 7.97 11.40
N PRO A 289 -1.94 6.89 12.18
CA PRO A 289 -2.51 6.93 13.52
C PRO A 289 -1.82 7.95 14.46
N SER A 290 -0.52 8.15 14.29
CA SER A 290 0.26 9.14 15.06
C SER A 290 0.05 10.59 14.63
N GLY A 291 -0.81 10.85 13.63
CA GLY A 291 -1.02 12.18 13.09
C GLY A 291 0.02 12.63 12.06
N HIS A 292 1.03 11.82 11.74
CA HIS A 292 1.96 12.03 10.64
C HIS A 292 1.31 11.72 9.28
N TRP A 293 2.02 12.00 8.19
CA TRP A 293 1.61 11.68 6.84
C TRP A 293 2.38 10.49 6.29
N LEU A 294 1.72 9.74 5.43
CA LEU A 294 2.29 8.57 4.77
C LEU A 294 2.30 8.82 3.25
N PRO A 295 3.23 9.65 2.73
CA PRO A 295 3.40 9.83 1.28
C PRO A 295 3.83 8.54 0.62
N GLY A 296 3.39 8.34 -0.62
CA GLY A 296 3.82 7.19 -1.40
C GLY A 296 3.46 7.29 -2.87
N GLY A 297 4.19 6.50 -3.66
CA GLY A 297 3.98 6.34 -5.09
C GLY A 297 4.24 4.90 -5.51
N ALA A 298 3.72 4.53 -6.68
CA ALA A 298 3.86 3.19 -7.24
C ALA A 298 4.36 3.27 -8.69
N SER A 299 5.59 2.79 -8.92
CA SER A 299 6.18 2.64 -10.25
C SER A 299 5.67 1.39 -10.96
N SER A 300 5.70 1.40 -12.27
CA SER A 300 5.45 0.21 -13.09
C SER A 300 6.69 -0.69 -13.25
N VAL A 301 7.83 -0.31 -12.67
CA VAL A 301 9.04 -1.15 -12.54
C VAL A 301 8.88 -2.11 -11.37
N GLY A 302 9.40 -3.34 -11.47
CA GLY A 302 9.41 -4.28 -10.35
C GLY A 302 9.85 -5.69 -10.72
N ALA A 303 9.68 -6.61 -9.77
CA ALA A 303 10.08 -8.00 -9.91
C ALA A 303 9.17 -8.82 -10.85
N GLY A 304 8.06 -8.24 -11.33
CA GLY A 304 7.17 -8.93 -12.28
C GLY A 304 7.85 -9.35 -13.57
N LEU A 305 8.88 -8.60 -14.03
CA LEU A 305 9.69 -9.00 -15.18
C LEU A 305 10.53 -10.25 -14.92
N VAL A 306 11.04 -10.42 -13.70
CA VAL A 306 11.77 -11.65 -13.32
C VAL A 306 10.87 -12.86 -13.50
N ALA A 307 9.65 -12.79 -12.97
CA ALA A 307 8.67 -13.88 -13.10
C ALA A 307 8.29 -14.17 -14.56
N ARG A 308 8.27 -13.14 -15.42
CA ARG A 308 7.89 -13.27 -16.85
C ARG A 308 9.05 -13.75 -17.74
N GLU A 309 10.23 -13.16 -17.60
CA GLU A 309 11.36 -13.41 -18.51
C GLU A 309 12.23 -14.59 -18.08
N PHE A 310 12.16 -14.96 -16.80
CA PHE A 310 13.00 -16.01 -16.19
C PHE A 310 12.17 -17.11 -15.48
N ALA A 311 10.91 -17.29 -15.89
CA ALA A 311 10.00 -18.27 -15.28
C ALA A 311 10.52 -19.72 -15.33
N ASP A 312 11.31 -20.05 -16.36
CA ASP A 312 11.90 -21.36 -16.62
C ASP A 312 13.33 -21.51 -16.11
N ALA A 313 13.87 -20.48 -15.45
CA ALA A 313 15.28 -20.43 -15.05
C ALA A 313 15.49 -20.90 -13.61
N ASP A 314 16.66 -21.48 -13.36
CA ASP A 314 17.22 -21.59 -12.01
C ASP A 314 17.69 -20.20 -11.54
N LEU A 315 16.83 -19.55 -10.73
CA LEU A 315 17.10 -18.19 -10.25
C LEU A 315 18.31 -18.14 -9.31
N ASP A 316 18.64 -19.22 -8.59
CA ASP A 316 19.81 -19.26 -7.71
C ASP A 316 21.09 -19.31 -8.53
N MET A 317 21.11 -20.08 -9.62
CA MET A 317 22.23 -20.10 -10.56
C MET A 317 22.40 -18.73 -11.22
N LEU A 318 21.35 -18.15 -11.80
CA LEU A 318 21.38 -16.82 -12.40
C LEU A 318 21.82 -15.73 -11.42
N THR A 319 21.39 -15.82 -10.16
CA THR A 319 21.80 -14.87 -9.11
C THR A 319 23.31 -14.93 -8.87
N ARG A 320 23.92 -16.12 -8.83
CA ARG A 320 25.38 -16.27 -8.68
C ARG A 320 26.13 -15.71 -9.89
N GLU A 321 25.69 -16.05 -11.10
CA GLU A 321 26.31 -15.57 -12.35
C GLU A 321 26.18 -14.06 -12.49
N ALA A 322 25.00 -13.49 -12.20
CA ALA A 322 24.74 -12.06 -12.23
C ALA A 322 25.62 -11.29 -11.23
N GLY A 323 25.89 -11.90 -10.06
CA GLY A 323 26.75 -11.28 -9.04
C GLY A 323 28.17 -10.99 -9.51
N ALA A 324 28.70 -11.80 -10.41
CA ALA A 324 30.03 -11.57 -11.02
C ALA A 324 30.04 -10.51 -12.12
N LEU A 325 28.85 -10.10 -12.62
CA LEU A 325 28.68 -9.15 -13.71
C LEU A 325 28.27 -7.75 -13.22
N LEU A 326 27.96 -7.58 -11.94
CA LEU A 326 27.55 -6.29 -11.37
C LEU A 326 28.75 -5.46 -10.88
N PRO A 327 28.76 -4.14 -11.17
CA PRO A 327 27.83 -3.43 -12.04
C PRO A 327 28.05 -3.76 -13.52
N THR A 328 26.95 -3.91 -14.26
CA THR A 328 27.00 -4.08 -15.71
C THR A 328 26.83 -2.74 -16.44
N ASP A 329 27.46 -2.59 -17.61
CA ASP A 329 27.30 -1.44 -18.51
C ASP A 329 26.01 -1.53 -19.34
N LEU A 330 25.36 -2.70 -19.39
CA LEU A 330 24.05 -2.87 -19.98
C LEU A 330 23.01 -2.20 -19.07
N LEU A 331 22.37 -1.15 -19.56
CA LEU A 331 21.28 -0.48 -18.86
C LEU A 331 19.95 -1.06 -19.31
N ARG A 332 19.09 -1.38 -18.35
CA ARG A 332 17.70 -1.73 -18.60
C ARG A 332 16.76 -0.83 -17.81
N TYR A 333 15.67 -0.41 -18.46
CA TYR A 333 14.50 0.18 -17.81
C TYR A 333 13.40 -0.88 -17.74
N PRO A 334 13.24 -1.57 -16.59
CA PRO A 334 12.51 -2.82 -16.54
C PRO A 334 11.01 -2.61 -16.20
N LEU A 335 10.26 -1.92 -17.07
CA LEU A 335 8.82 -1.77 -16.93
C LEU A 335 8.10 -3.12 -17.07
N VAL A 336 7.25 -3.45 -16.11
CA VAL A 336 6.42 -4.66 -16.12
C VAL A 336 5.32 -4.56 -17.17
N SER A 337 4.74 -3.38 -17.32
CA SER A 337 3.71 -3.04 -18.30
C SER A 337 4.01 -1.67 -18.93
N PRO A 338 3.43 -1.37 -20.12
CA PRO A 338 3.52 -0.03 -20.69
C PRO A 338 2.99 1.06 -19.77
N GLY A 339 3.64 2.21 -19.80
CA GLY A 339 3.32 3.39 -19.02
C GLY A 339 4.01 3.42 -17.64
N GLU A 340 4.69 4.54 -17.36
CA GLU A 340 5.21 4.84 -16.03
C GLU A 340 4.30 5.85 -15.33
N ARG A 341 4.17 5.71 -14.01
CA ARG A 341 3.28 6.53 -13.18
C ARG A 341 3.96 7.11 -11.94
N PHE A 342 5.16 6.64 -11.61
CA PHE A 342 6.01 7.12 -10.51
C PHE A 342 7.45 6.69 -10.79
N PRO A 343 8.46 7.58 -10.66
CA PRO A 343 8.42 8.95 -10.12
C PRO A 343 8.06 10.04 -11.15
N PHE A 344 7.60 9.67 -12.32
CA PHE A 344 7.09 10.59 -13.35
C PHE A 344 5.94 9.93 -14.12
N ILE A 345 5.15 10.75 -14.81
CA ILE A 345 4.05 10.25 -15.66
C ILE A 345 4.54 10.18 -17.11
N ALA A 346 4.59 8.97 -17.67
CA ALA A 346 4.91 8.72 -19.07
C ALA A 346 4.07 7.54 -19.59
N PRO A 347 2.83 7.79 -20.08
CA PRO A 347 1.92 6.73 -20.53
C PRO A 347 2.44 5.92 -21.72
N ASP A 348 3.32 6.50 -22.51
CA ASP A 348 3.97 5.91 -23.68
C ASP A 348 5.27 5.16 -23.33
N ALA A 349 5.74 5.25 -22.08
CA ALA A 349 6.97 4.58 -21.67
C ALA A 349 6.88 3.06 -21.90
N ARG A 350 7.99 2.49 -22.33
CA ARG A 350 8.15 1.05 -22.59
C ARG A 350 9.44 0.56 -21.96
N ALA A 351 9.49 -0.73 -21.61
CA ALA A 351 10.75 -1.36 -21.24
C ALA A 351 11.77 -1.25 -22.38
N PHE A 352 13.04 -0.98 -22.05
CA PHE A 352 14.12 -0.94 -23.03
C PHE A 352 15.45 -1.43 -22.43
N GLY A 353 16.37 -1.83 -23.31
CA GLY A 353 17.78 -2.04 -23.03
C GLY A 353 18.65 -1.05 -23.83
N SER A 354 19.83 -0.68 -23.32
CA SER A 354 20.78 0.16 -24.05
C SER A 354 21.45 -0.58 -25.22
N ARG A 355 21.49 -1.91 -25.14
CA ARG A 355 21.96 -2.85 -26.15
C ARG A 355 21.36 -4.23 -25.90
N GLU A 356 21.61 -5.18 -26.79
CA GLU A 356 21.27 -6.58 -26.52
C GLU A 356 22.19 -7.18 -25.46
N PRO A 357 21.69 -8.04 -24.57
CA PRO A 357 22.50 -8.74 -23.58
C PRO A 357 23.37 -9.82 -24.26
N ALA A 358 24.62 -9.96 -23.84
CA ALA A 358 25.50 -11.01 -24.33
C ALA A 358 25.14 -12.39 -23.78
N THR A 359 24.60 -12.44 -22.56
CA THR A 359 24.18 -13.68 -21.89
C THR A 359 22.86 -13.47 -21.13
N ARG A 360 22.21 -14.59 -20.80
CA ARG A 360 21.00 -14.57 -19.95
C ARG A 360 21.30 -14.01 -18.54
N ALA A 361 22.48 -14.31 -18.00
CA ALA A 361 22.94 -13.79 -16.71
C ALA A 361 23.17 -12.27 -16.76
N GLU A 362 23.71 -11.73 -17.85
CA GLU A 362 23.84 -10.27 -18.02
C GLU A 362 22.48 -9.59 -18.13
N SER A 363 21.53 -10.18 -18.87
CA SER A 363 20.15 -9.69 -18.93
C SER A 363 19.51 -9.63 -17.56
N PHE A 364 19.72 -10.65 -16.72
CA PHE A 364 19.21 -10.71 -15.36
C PHE A 364 19.90 -9.67 -14.46
N ALA A 365 21.24 -9.56 -14.50
CA ALA A 365 22.01 -8.54 -13.77
C ALA A 365 21.52 -7.13 -14.09
N ALA A 366 21.35 -6.81 -15.38
CA ALA A 366 20.89 -5.50 -15.85
C ALA A 366 19.44 -5.21 -15.42
N LEU A 367 18.57 -6.24 -15.33
CA LEU A 367 17.22 -6.07 -14.83
C LEU A 367 17.24 -5.71 -13.33
N LEU A 368 18.00 -6.44 -12.50
CA LEU A 368 18.12 -6.15 -11.07
C LEU A 368 18.67 -4.75 -10.82
N GLN A 369 19.74 -4.40 -11.57
CA GLN A 369 20.40 -3.09 -11.50
C GLN A 369 19.48 -1.96 -11.94
N GLY A 370 18.79 -2.11 -13.05
CA GLY A 370 17.84 -1.11 -13.56
C GLY A 370 16.70 -0.84 -12.59
N ALA A 371 16.15 -1.87 -11.96
CA ALA A 371 15.11 -1.70 -10.94
C ALA A 371 15.64 -0.97 -9.69
N ALA A 372 16.89 -1.25 -9.26
CA ALA A 372 17.52 -0.53 -8.16
C ALA A 372 17.79 0.94 -8.50
N TYR A 373 18.15 1.25 -9.74
CA TYR A 373 18.31 2.64 -10.20
C TYR A 373 16.99 3.40 -10.21
N VAL A 374 15.89 2.75 -10.64
CA VAL A 374 14.56 3.38 -10.57
C VAL A 374 14.13 3.58 -9.13
N GLU A 375 14.43 2.64 -8.23
CA GLU A 375 14.19 2.83 -6.79
C GLU A 375 14.94 4.05 -6.25
N ARG A 376 16.21 4.23 -6.61
CA ARG A 376 16.98 5.43 -6.25
C ARG A 376 16.33 6.70 -6.80
N LEU A 377 15.90 6.70 -8.06
CA LEU A 377 15.20 7.83 -8.67
C LEU A 377 13.89 8.15 -7.96
N CYS A 378 13.17 7.14 -7.44
CA CYS A 378 11.99 7.34 -6.61
C CYS A 378 12.33 8.07 -5.30
N PHE A 379 13.44 7.72 -4.65
CA PHE A 379 13.93 8.43 -3.46
C PHE A 379 14.37 9.87 -3.79
N ASP A 380 15.05 10.07 -4.90
CA ASP A 380 15.47 11.42 -5.34
C ASP A 380 14.24 12.29 -5.64
N TYR A 381 13.16 11.71 -6.18
CA TYR A 381 11.93 12.44 -6.43
C TYR A 381 11.19 12.83 -5.14
N VAL A 382 11.03 11.93 -4.19
CA VAL A 382 10.35 12.29 -2.92
C VAL A 382 11.17 13.30 -2.11
N ASP A 383 12.49 13.27 -2.21
CA ASP A 383 13.39 14.28 -1.65
C ASP A 383 13.20 15.65 -2.34
N LEU A 384 13.10 15.69 -3.66
CA LEU A 384 12.76 16.90 -4.43
C LEU A 384 11.44 17.52 -3.95
N LEU A 385 10.47 16.70 -3.53
CA LEU A 385 9.20 17.16 -2.96
C LEU A 385 9.32 17.63 -1.50
N GLY A 386 10.53 17.59 -0.90
CA GLY A 386 10.82 18.01 0.46
C GLY A 386 10.48 16.94 1.54
N ALA A 387 10.25 15.70 1.14
CA ALA A 387 10.10 14.63 2.11
C ALA A 387 11.47 14.23 2.70
N PRO A 388 11.60 14.09 4.04
CA PRO A 388 12.83 13.59 4.64
C PRO A 388 13.10 12.15 4.18
N THR A 389 14.31 11.88 3.72
CA THR A 389 14.74 10.56 3.22
C THR A 389 15.90 9.96 4.02
N ASP A 390 16.27 10.56 5.16
CA ASP A 390 17.43 10.24 5.98
C ASP A 390 17.18 9.16 7.05
N GLY A 391 15.93 8.78 7.32
CA GLY A 391 15.56 7.74 8.27
C GLY A 391 15.80 6.31 7.74
N ALA A 392 15.28 5.31 8.43
CA ALA A 392 15.45 3.90 8.06
C ALA A 392 14.79 3.56 6.71
N ILE A 393 15.45 2.71 5.91
CA ILE A 393 14.87 2.10 4.71
C ILE A 393 14.61 0.62 5.01
N VAL A 394 13.37 0.21 4.91
CA VAL A 394 12.97 -1.19 5.11
C VAL A 394 12.53 -1.78 3.78
N LEU A 395 13.11 -2.92 3.42
CA LEU A 395 12.81 -3.63 2.17
C LEU A 395 11.77 -4.70 2.43
N THR A 396 10.70 -4.69 1.63
CA THR A 396 9.66 -5.73 1.66
C THR A 396 9.28 -6.18 0.24
N GLY A 397 8.36 -7.11 0.13
CA GLY A 397 7.93 -7.69 -1.15
C GLY A 397 8.77 -8.88 -1.60
N GLY A 398 8.33 -9.51 -2.69
CA GLY A 398 8.90 -10.79 -3.17
C GLY A 398 10.37 -10.74 -3.56
N ALA A 399 10.88 -9.59 -3.97
CA ALA A 399 12.29 -9.40 -4.34
C ALA A 399 13.26 -9.60 -3.16
N THR A 400 12.80 -9.44 -1.91
CA THR A 400 13.63 -9.65 -0.72
C THR A 400 14.15 -11.09 -0.56
N ARG A 401 13.56 -12.05 -1.29
CA ARG A 401 14.08 -13.43 -1.34
C ARG A 401 15.42 -13.55 -2.08
N ASN A 402 15.78 -12.55 -2.89
CA ASN A 402 17.07 -12.55 -3.59
C ASN A 402 18.12 -11.73 -2.80
N PRO A 403 19.11 -12.38 -2.16
CA PRO A 403 20.08 -11.70 -1.31
C PRO A 403 21.02 -10.77 -2.10
N LEU A 404 21.33 -11.11 -3.36
CA LEU A 404 22.13 -10.24 -4.24
C LEU A 404 21.37 -8.94 -4.52
N TRP A 405 20.07 -9.04 -4.83
CA TRP A 405 19.28 -7.84 -5.12
C TRP A 405 19.13 -6.94 -3.89
N ASN A 406 18.95 -7.51 -2.70
CA ASN A 406 18.89 -6.73 -1.47
C ASN A 406 20.21 -5.95 -1.23
N GLN A 407 21.37 -6.61 -1.42
CA GLN A 407 22.67 -5.94 -1.30
C GLN A 407 22.86 -4.88 -2.38
N LEU A 408 22.48 -5.18 -3.63
CA LEU A 408 22.55 -4.22 -4.74
C LEU A 408 21.72 -2.96 -4.46
N ARG A 409 20.54 -3.11 -3.84
CA ARG A 409 19.70 -1.97 -3.46
C ARG A 409 20.38 -1.10 -2.41
N ALA A 410 21.01 -1.70 -1.38
CA ALA A 410 21.82 -0.97 -0.41
C ALA A 410 22.98 -0.22 -1.08
N ASP A 411 23.68 -0.90 -2.00
CA ASP A 411 24.84 -0.32 -2.71
C ASP A 411 24.44 0.84 -3.64
N VAL A 412 23.33 0.71 -4.36
CA VAL A 412 22.81 1.77 -5.26
C VAL A 412 22.28 2.97 -4.47
N LEU A 413 21.59 2.71 -3.37
CA LEU A 413 21.05 3.76 -2.50
C LEU A 413 22.13 4.41 -1.63
N GLN A 414 23.31 3.78 -1.50
CA GLN A 414 24.40 4.17 -0.58
C GLN A 414 23.92 4.35 0.87
N ARG A 415 22.98 3.51 1.27
CA ARG A 415 22.34 3.57 2.60
C ARG A 415 22.06 2.18 3.15
N PRO A 416 22.11 2.02 4.47
CA PRO A 416 21.67 0.79 5.12
C PRO A 416 20.23 0.47 4.76
N VAL A 417 19.93 -0.80 4.50
CA VAL A 417 18.59 -1.30 4.28
C VAL A 417 18.30 -2.46 5.22
N SER A 418 17.12 -2.48 5.82
CA SER A 418 16.71 -3.50 6.78
C SER A 418 15.65 -4.42 6.20
N LEU A 419 15.65 -5.68 6.60
CA LEU A 419 14.65 -6.67 6.22
C LEU A 419 13.91 -7.14 7.48
N PRO A 420 12.58 -7.03 7.54
CA PRO A 420 11.81 -7.59 8.64
C PRO A 420 11.63 -9.10 8.46
N ARG A 421 11.51 -9.83 9.59
CA ARG A 421 11.24 -11.29 9.60
C ARG A 421 9.89 -11.63 8.98
N ASN A 422 8.89 -10.78 9.21
CA ASN A 422 7.55 -10.94 8.67
C ASN A 422 7.18 -9.69 7.85
N THR A 423 6.75 -9.93 6.63
CA THR A 423 6.38 -8.86 5.67
C THR A 423 4.88 -8.83 5.36
N GLN A 424 4.05 -9.58 6.11
CA GLN A 424 2.61 -9.65 5.85
C GLN A 424 1.90 -8.36 6.33
N PRO A 425 1.05 -7.71 5.48
CA PRO A 425 0.25 -6.55 5.90
C PRO A 425 -0.61 -6.84 7.13
N ALA A 426 -1.11 -8.06 7.29
CA ALA A 426 -1.86 -8.48 8.47
C ALA A 426 -1.10 -8.28 9.79
N LEU A 427 0.26 -8.38 9.82
CA LEU A 427 1.04 -7.99 11.01
C LEU A 427 0.93 -6.49 11.25
N GLY A 428 0.95 -5.66 10.21
CA GLY A 428 0.72 -4.22 10.32
C GLY A 428 -0.63 -3.89 10.95
N MET A 429 -1.65 -4.69 10.69
CA MET A 429 -2.96 -4.55 11.33
C MET A 429 -2.94 -4.98 12.79
N ALA A 430 -2.19 -6.02 13.16
CA ALA A 430 -1.99 -6.36 14.58
C ALA A 430 -1.24 -5.25 15.33
N VAL A 431 -0.23 -4.63 14.71
CA VAL A 431 0.48 -3.44 15.22
C VAL A 431 -0.51 -2.27 15.39
N LEU A 432 -1.36 -2.03 14.39
CA LEU A 432 -2.37 -0.96 14.45
C LEU A 432 -3.39 -1.23 15.57
N ALA A 433 -3.88 -2.45 15.72
CA ALA A 433 -4.77 -2.82 16.81
C ALA A 433 -4.12 -2.58 18.19
N ALA A 434 -2.85 -2.94 18.35
CA ALA A 434 -2.09 -2.70 19.55
C ALA A 434 -1.84 -1.20 19.83
N SER A 435 -1.71 -0.39 18.79
CA SER A 435 -1.51 1.06 18.92
C SER A 435 -2.72 1.80 19.52
N SER A 436 -3.88 1.15 19.61
CA SER A 436 -5.03 1.68 20.36
C SER A 436 -4.79 1.81 21.87
N ARG A 437 -3.74 1.16 22.41
CA ARG A 437 -3.40 1.18 23.84
C ARG A 437 -2.04 1.77 24.15
N ALA A 438 -1.17 1.99 23.15
CA ALA A 438 0.18 2.53 23.33
C ALA A 438 0.64 3.29 22.09
N PRO A 439 1.63 4.19 22.18
CA PRO A 439 2.13 4.92 21.01
C PRO A 439 2.60 3.98 19.89
N LEU A 440 2.21 4.29 18.64
CA LEU A 440 2.49 3.47 17.46
C LEU A 440 3.96 3.07 17.33
N ASP A 441 4.88 4.03 17.49
CA ASP A 441 6.32 3.76 17.31
C ASP A 441 6.84 2.77 18.35
N SER A 442 6.35 2.85 19.59
CA SER A 442 6.71 1.89 20.64
C SER A 442 6.17 0.49 20.37
N VAL A 443 4.94 0.42 19.87
CA VAL A 443 4.30 -0.86 19.48
C VAL A 443 5.02 -1.47 18.29
N ALA A 444 5.30 -0.68 17.23
CA ALA A 444 6.01 -1.14 16.06
C ALA A 444 7.42 -1.64 16.40
N ALA A 445 8.16 -0.91 17.25
CA ALA A 445 9.48 -1.32 17.70
C ALA A 445 9.47 -2.64 18.51
N ALA A 446 8.40 -2.91 19.26
CA ALA A 446 8.25 -4.15 20.01
C ALA A 446 7.80 -5.33 19.13
N MET A 447 6.85 -5.10 18.21
CA MET A 447 6.19 -6.15 17.43
C MET A 447 6.87 -6.48 16.09
N VAL A 448 7.58 -5.52 15.48
CA VAL A 448 8.25 -5.76 14.20
C VAL A 448 9.70 -6.12 14.42
N GLN A 449 10.02 -7.40 14.26
CA GLN A 449 11.38 -7.90 14.41
C GLN A 449 12.12 -7.81 13.08
N LEU A 450 13.30 -7.21 13.08
CA LEU A 450 14.20 -7.22 11.95
C LEU A 450 14.98 -8.55 11.89
N ASP A 451 15.13 -9.09 10.67
CA ASP A 451 15.97 -10.26 10.41
C ASP A 451 17.43 -9.84 10.30
N ARG A 452 17.67 -8.83 9.47
CA ARG A 452 19.03 -8.31 9.21
C ARG A 452 18.99 -6.89 8.67
N THR A 453 20.13 -6.20 8.79
CA THR A 453 20.42 -4.94 8.10
C THR A 453 21.62 -5.15 7.20
N LEU A 454 21.55 -4.66 5.98
CA LEU A 454 22.61 -4.71 4.99
C LEU A 454 23.21 -3.31 4.83
N GLU A 455 24.48 -3.19 5.13
CA GLU A 455 25.25 -1.97 4.88
C GLU A 455 25.64 -1.89 3.39
N PRO A 456 25.70 -0.69 2.78
CA PRO A 456 26.26 -0.54 1.46
C PRO A 456 27.75 -0.92 1.47
N ARG A 457 28.19 -1.61 0.44
CA ARG A 457 29.61 -1.94 0.28
C ARG A 457 30.42 -0.67 0.06
N ARG A 458 31.35 -0.40 0.94
CA ARG A 458 32.20 0.79 0.87
C ARG A 458 33.17 0.68 -0.31
N SER A 459 33.20 1.72 -1.14
CA SER A 459 34.15 1.91 -2.23
C SER A 459 34.56 3.37 -2.27
N ALA A 460 35.76 3.66 -2.74
CA ALA A 460 36.28 5.04 -2.90
C ALA A 460 35.38 5.86 -3.86
N LYS A 461 34.78 5.20 -4.84
CA LYS A 461 33.76 5.77 -5.74
C LYS A 461 32.61 4.77 -5.83
N ASN A 462 31.35 5.26 -5.78
CA ASN A 462 30.19 4.41 -5.98
C ASN A 462 30.21 3.79 -7.39
N PRO A 463 30.38 2.46 -7.53
CA PRO A 463 30.49 1.82 -8.84
C PRO A 463 29.21 1.88 -9.67
N HIS A 464 28.07 2.21 -9.05
CA HIS A 464 26.76 2.30 -9.69
C HIS A 464 26.40 3.71 -10.17
N GLU A 465 27.20 4.72 -9.81
CA GLU A 465 26.87 6.12 -10.07
C GLU A 465 26.83 6.45 -11.56
N GLU A 466 27.86 6.05 -12.32
CA GLU A 466 27.90 6.30 -13.76
C GLU A 466 26.73 5.65 -14.49
N GLY A 467 26.40 4.40 -14.14
CA GLY A 467 25.26 3.69 -14.72
C GLY A 467 23.93 4.36 -14.40
N TYR A 468 23.78 4.87 -13.16
CA TYR A 468 22.59 5.61 -12.76
C TYR A 468 22.45 6.92 -13.55
N LEU A 469 23.51 7.72 -13.66
CA LEU A 469 23.48 8.97 -14.43
C LEU A 469 23.17 8.74 -15.91
N ARG A 470 23.75 7.70 -16.51
CA ARG A 470 23.43 7.30 -17.89
C ARG A 470 21.96 6.89 -18.06
N LEU A 471 21.35 6.24 -17.07
CA LEU A 471 19.91 5.92 -17.10
C LEU A 471 19.08 7.21 -17.08
N LEU A 472 19.43 8.20 -16.25
CA LEU A 472 18.75 9.51 -16.23
C LEU A 472 18.82 10.17 -17.62
N ASP A 473 19.99 10.17 -18.27
CA ASP A 473 20.17 10.73 -19.62
C ASP A 473 19.26 10.05 -20.65
N LEU A 474 19.19 8.71 -20.60
CA LEU A 474 18.34 7.94 -21.50
C LEU A 474 16.83 8.22 -21.29
N LEU A 475 16.41 8.45 -20.05
CA LEU A 475 15.02 8.79 -19.74
C LEU A 475 14.67 10.22 -20.17
N VAL A 476 15.60 11.18 -19.99
CA VAL A 476 15.45 12.58 -20.48
C VAL A 476 15.40 12.63 -22.01
N GLN A 477 16.31 11.93 -22.68
CA GLN A 477 16.37 11.85 -24.15
C GLN A 477 15.06 11.30 -24.77
N ARG A 478 14.36 10.42 -24.07
CA ARG A 478 13.04 9.89 -24.48
C ARG A 478 11.89 10.83 -24.16
N GLY A 479 12.14 11.96 -23.50
CA GLY A 479 11.12 12.91 -23.07
C GLY A 479 10.25 12.40 -21.91
N TRP A 480 10.65 11.34 -21.21
CA TRP A 480 9.86 10.77 -20.11
C TRP A 480 10.17 11.42 -18.77
N LEU A 481 11.45 11.61 -18.45
CA LEU A 481 11.89 12.18 -17.18
C LEU A 481 11.94 13.71 -17.28
N PRO A 482 11.18 14.46 -16.43
CA PRO A 482 11.24 15.91 -16.38
C PRO A 482 12.65 16.40 -16.01
N GLY A 483 13.11 17.48 -16.67
CA GLY A 483 14.46 18.03 -16.47
C GLY A 483 14.77 18.41 -15.02
N VAL A 484 13.79 18.96 -14.30
CA VAL A 484 13.93 19.35 -12.89
C VAL A 484 14.24 18.11 -12.01
N VAL A 485 13.60 16.98 -12.26
CA VAL A 485 13.83 15.72 -11.53
C VAL A 485 15.23 15.19 -11.85
N ALA A 486 15.61 15.20 -13.13
CA ALA A 486 16.93 14.75 -13.54
C ALA A 486 18.07 15.62 -12.98
N THR A 487 17.87 16.94 -12.91
CA THR A 487 18.84 17.89 -12.31
C THR A 487 19.01 17.60 -10.83
N HIS A 488 17.92 17.51 -10.07
CA HIS A 488 17.97 17.21 -8.63
C HIS A 488 18.64 15.85 -8.35
N ALA A 489 18.28 14.81 -9.12
CA ALA A 489 18.90 13.49 -8.98
C ALA A 489 20.43 13.52 -9.23
N ARG A 490 20.92 14.35 -10.16
CA ARG A 490 22.37 14.55 -10.40
C ARG A 490 23.04 15.30 -9.26
N GLU A 491 22.40 16.34 -8.71
CA GLU A 491 22.92 17.10 -7.57
C GLU A 491 23.10 16.21 -6.34
N ARG A 492 22.22 15.26 -6.12
CA ARG A 492 22.31 14.26 -5.02
C ARG A 492 23.39 13.20 -5.25
N THR A 493 24.00 13.12 -6.43
CA THR A 493 25.17 12.26 -6.71
C THR A 493 26.48 13.01 -6.55
N ALA A 494 26.48 14.33 -6.53
CA ALA A 494 27.69 15.11 -6.30
C ALA A 494 28.23 14.85 -4.88
N PRO A 495 29.57 14.70 -4.71
CA PRO A 495 30.19 14.39 -3.42
C PRO A 495 30.03 15.51 -2.39
#